data_0012a94bd691b234c1cfaa36f2c40e7d
#
_entry.id   0012a94bd691b234c1cfaa36f2c40e7d
#
_cell.length_a   1.000
_cell.length_b   1.000
_cell.length_c   1.000
_cell.angle_alpha   90.00
_cell.angle_beta   90.00
_cell.angle_gamma   90.00
#
_symmetry.space_group_name_H-M   'P 1'
#
loop_
_entity.id
_entity.type
_entity.pdbx_description
1 polymer ?
#
loop_
_entity_poly.entity_id
_entity_poly.type
_entity_poly.pdbx_seq_one_letter_code
_entity_poly.pdbx_strand_id
1 'polypeptide(L)'
;QNRVMSVLGDDTAKARMAAAVLLTAPGVPFLYYGEEIGMIGTKPDEQIRTPMQWTAAENAGFSTGKPWIAVKPNYDTSNVETQNAAAASLLSYYRSLIHLRNDHEALRVGDYTQLSTDNSRVYAFLRHSAHENILVLINLDAAPAADYKLSLTPGALSGTLNPVDLLTK
;
A
#
# COMPACT_ATOMS: atom_id res chain seq x y z
N GLN A 1 -8.58 6.01 -15.62
CA GLN A 1 -8.82 5.98 -14.16
C GLN A 1 -8.19 7.22 -13.53
N ASN A 2 -8.71 7.67 -12.38
CA ASN A 2 -8.07 8.69 -11.57
C ASN A 2 -6.90 8.10 -10.79
N ARG A 3 -6.02 8.95 -10.24
CA ARG A 3 -4.99 8.50 -9.30
C ARG A 3 -5.62 7.99 -8.02
N VAL A 4 -5.06 6.95 -7.44
CA VAL A 4 -5.62 6.27 -6.25
C VAL A 4 -5.79 7.25 -5.09
N MET A 5 -4.82 8.12 -4.85
CA MET A 5 -4.90 9.13 -3.78
C MET A 5 -6.14 10.01 -3.91
N SER A 6 -6.42 10.52 -5.11
CA SER A 6 -7.63 11.33 -5.36
C SER A 6 -8.94 10.53 -5.27
N VAL A 7 -8.93 9.24 -5.61
CA VAL A 7 -10.10 8.36 -5.42
C VAL A 7 -10.41 8.17 -3.93
N LEU A 8 -9.37 8.15 -3.11
CA LEU A 8 -9.47 7.96 -1.66
C LEU A 8 -9.72 9.26 -0.88
N GLY A 9 -9.93 10.40 -1.58
CA GLY A 9 -10.19 11.69 -0.96
C GLY A 9 -8.95 12.31 -0.30
N ASP A 10 -7.79 12.09 -0.89
CA ASP A 10 -6.48 12.57 -0.45
C ASP A 10 -6.10 12.12 0.98
N ASP A 11 -6.67 10.98 1.40
CA ASP A 11 -6.48 10.38 2.72
C ASP A 11 -5.28 9.39 2.71
N THR A 12 -4.21 9.77 3.37
CA THR A 12 -2.98 8.95 3.47
C THR A 12 -3.20 7.63 4.21
N ALA A 13 -4.11 7.56 5.19
CA ALA A 13 -4.39 6.31 5.89
C ALA A 13 -5.07 5.31 4.96
N LYS A 14 -6.03 5.77 4.16
CA LYS A 14 -6.65 4.95 3.12
C LYS A 14 -5.67 4.55 2.03
N ALA A 15 -4.74 5.45 1.64
CA ALA A 15 -3.70 5.13 0.67
C ALA A 15 -2.76 4.03 1.18
N ARG A 16 -2.38 4.05 2.46
CA ARG A 16 -1.61 2.95 3.10
C ARG A 16 -2.39 1.64 3.10
N MET A 17 -3.68 1.68 3.43
CA MET A 17 -4.54 0.50 3.38
C MET A 17 -4.63 -0.08 1.95
N ALA A 18 -4.81 0.77 0.94
CA ALA A 18 -4.83 0.34 -0.46
C ALA A 18 -3.49 -0.28 -0.89
N ALA A 19 -2.36 0.29 -0.46
CA ALA A 19 -1.03 -0.27 -0.69
C ALA A 19 -0.86 -1.64 -0.03
N ALA A 20 -1.36 -1.81 1.21
CA ALA A 20 -1.34 -3.09 1.91
C ALA A 20 -2.12 -4.15 1.14
N VAL A 21 -3.35 -3.84 0.70
CA VAL A 21 -4.14 -4.76 -0.13
C VAL A 21 -3.38 -5.11 -1.42
N LEU A 22 -2.90 -4.12 -2.17
CA LEU A 22 -2.23 -4.32 -3.45
C LEU A 22 -0.99 -5.22 -3.33
N LEU A 23 -0.15 -4.97 -2.32
CA LEU A 23 1.15 -5.62 -2.19
C LEU A 23 1.10 -6.96 -1.43
N THR A 24 -0.01 -7.29 -0.77
CA THR A 24 -0.19 -8.58 -0.10
C THR A 24 -1.17 -9.51 -0.83
N ALA A 25 -2.05 -8.99 -1.67
CA ALA A 25 -2.97 -9.77 -2.49
C ALA A 25 -2.23 -10.68 -3.51
N PRO A 26 -2.88 -11.75 -4.02
CA PRO A 26 -2.32 -12.57 -5.08
C PRO A 26 -2.21 -11.81 -6.40
N GLY A 27 -1.34 -12.29 -7.28
CA GLY A 27 -1.10 -11.71 -8.59
C GLY A 27 0.09 -10.75 -8.62
N VAL A 28 0.31 -10.11 -9.77
CA VAL A 28 1.39 -9.15 -9.98
C VAL A 28 0.90 -7.74 -9.64
N PRO A 29 1.49 -7.07 -8.64
CA PRO A 29 1.09 -5.71 -8.32
C PRO A 29 1.59 -4.73 -9.38
N PHE A 30 0.71 -3.87 -9.87
CA PHE A 30 1.05 -2.77 -10.77
C PHE A 30 0.95 -1.45 -10.02
N LEU A 31 2.07 -0.74 -9.93
CA LEU A 31 2.14 0.59 -9.34
C LEU A 31 2.24 1.63 -10.45
N TYR A 32 1.41 2.65 -10.40
CA TYR A 32 1.55 3.80 -11.26
C TYR A 32 2.48 4.81 -10.58
N TYR A 33 3.42 5.40 -11.33
CA TYR A 33 4.43 6.30 -10.76
C TYR A 33 3.80 7.43 -9.92
N GLY A 34 4.41 7.69 -8.76
CA GLY A 34 3.97 8.72 -7.83
C GLY A 34 2.82 8.32 -6.91
N GLU A 35 2.25 7.10 -7.03
CA GLU A 35 1.29 6.61 -6.05
C GLU A 35 1.95 6.39 -4.68
N GLU A 36 3.22 5.97 -4.69
CA GLU A 36 4.04 5.76 -3.51
C GLU A 36 4.34 7.04 -2.71
N ILE A 37 4.16 8.20 -3.32
CA ILE A 37 4.30 9.50 -2.66
C ILE A 37 2.97 10.26 -2.54
N GLY A 38 1.86 9.66 -2.95
CA GLY A 38 0.54 10.26 -2.85
C GLY A 38 0.28 11.36 -3.88
N MET A 39 0.79 11.25 -5.11
CA MET A 39 0.43 12.16 -6.19
C MET A 39 -1.06 12.11 -6.48
N ILE A 40 -1.67 13.29 -6.61
CA ILE A 40 -3.09 13.46 -6.91
C ILE A 40 -3.34 13.69 -8.40
N GLY A 41 -4.55 13.41 -8.84
CA GLY A 41 -4.99 13.68 -10.20
C GLY A 41 -6.29 12.98 -10.56
N THR A 42 -7.13 13.69 -11.29
CA THR A 42 -8.39 13.20 -11.85
C THR A 42 -8.37 13.37 -13.36
N LYS A 43 -9.18 12.58 -14.08
CA LYS A 43 -9.34 12.75 -15.54
C LYS A 43 -9.59 14.23 -15.90
N PRO A 44 -9.16 14.70 -17.10
CA PRO A 44 -8.63 13.94 -18.25
C PRO A 44 -7.19 13.46 -18.05
N ASP A 45 -6.67 12.68 -19.00
CA ASP A 45 -5.38 11.97 -18.91
C ASP A 45 -4.20 12.89 -18.58
N GLU A 46 -4.18 14.10 -19.14
CA GLU A 46 -3.14 15.09 -18.89
C GLU A 46 -3.03 15.43 -17.40
N GLN A 47 -4.17 15.44 -16.68
CA GLN A 47 -4.22 15.77 -15.26
C GLN A 47 -3.79 14.63 -14.33
N ILE A 48 -3.68 13.41 -14.86
CA ILE A 48 -3.15 12.25 -14.12
C ILE A 48 -1.71 11.89 -14.52
N ARG A 49 -1.20 12.45 -15.63
CA ARG A 49 0.15 12.23 -16.18
C ARG A 49 1.07 13.43 -15.96
N THR A 50 0.90 14.11 -14.85
CA THR A 50 1.72 15.27 -14.48
C THR A 50 3.16 14.85 -14.15
N PRO A 51 4.12 15.79 -14.19
CA PRO A 51 5.51 15.49 -13.82
C PRO A 51 5.63 14.83 -12.46
N MET A 52 6.59 13.90 -12.32
CA MET A 52 6.94 13.28 -11.04
C MET A 52 7.42 14.35 -10.04
N GLN A 53 7.02 14.21 -8.79
CA GLN A 53 7.34 15.16 -7.72
C GLN A 53 8.58 14.68 -6.96
N TRP A 54 9.76 15.19 -7.34
CA TRP A 54 11.03 14.77 -6.75
C TRP A 54 11.38 15.55 -5.49
N THR A 55 11.17 16.89 -5.51
CA THR A 55 11.53 17.81 -4.42
C THR A 55 10.47 18.90 -4.27
N ALA A 56 10.60 19.72 -3.22
CA ALA A 56 9.79 20.93 -3.04
C ALA A 56 10.29 22.14 -3.87
N ALA A 57 11.30 21.98 -4.70
CA ALA A 57 11.83 23.03 -5.56
C ALA A 57 10.90 23.33 -6.75
N GLU A 58 11.25 24.40 -7.51
CA GLU A 58 10.51 24.78 -8.72
C GLU A 58 10.30 23.57 -9.66
N ASN A 59 9.13 23.49 -10.26
CA ASN A 59 8.71 22.36 -11.10
C ASN A 59 8.83 21.00 -10.40
N ALA A 60 8.71 20.97 -9.07
CA ALA A 60 8.90 19.77 -8.24
C ALA A 60 10.26 19.07 -8.45
N GLY A 61 11.30 19.79 -8.84
CA GLY A 61 12.60 19.24 -9.19
C GLY A 61 12.59 18.33 -10.44
N PHE A 62 11.51 18.33 -11.21
CA PHE A 62 11.38 17.50 -12.41
C PHE A 62 12.16 18.05 -13.59
N SER A 63 12.17 19.37 -13.77
CA SER A 63 12.79 20.04 -14.91
C SER A 63 13.25 21.46 -14.54
N THR A 64 14.35 21.90 -15.15
CA THR A 64 14.80 23.30 -15.09
C THR A 64 14.05 24.21 -16.06
N GLY A 65 13.38 23.66 -17.06
CA GLY A 65 12.52 24.34 -17.99
C GLY A 65 11.04 24.18 -17.65
N LYS A 66 10.17 24.99 -18.28
CA LYS A 66 8.72 24.90 -18.11
C LYS A 66 8.23 23.52 -18.55
N PRO A 67 7.62 22.71 -17.70
CA PRO A 67 7.05 21.43 -18.11
C PRO A 67 5.81 21.63 -19.01
N TRP A 68 5.52 20.67 -19.89
CA TRP A 68 4.39 20.73 -20.80
C TRP A 68 3.02 20.83 -20.07
N ILE A 69 2.98 20.29 -18.85
CA ILE A 69 1.84 20.42 -17.95
C ILE A 69 2.37 20.76 -16.54
N ALA A 70 1.63 21.59 -15.82
CA ALA A 70 2.02 21.99 -14.48
C ALA A 70 2.06 20.82 -13.49
N VAL A 71 3.01 20.86 -12.56
CA VAL A 71 3.03 19.96 -11.40
C VAL A 71 1.80 20.16 -10.52
N LYS A 72 1.42 19.16 -9.75
CA LYS A 72 0.28 19.27 -8.83
C LYS A 72 0.64 20.15 -7.61
N PRO A 73 -0.34 20.87 -7.04
CA PRO A 73 -0.06 21.84 -5.97
C PRO A 73 0.46 21.22 -4.67
N ASN A 74 0.30 19.90 -4.48
CA ASN A 74 0.79 19.21 -3.28
C ASN A 74 2.27 18.78 -3.36
N TYR A 75 3.03 19.23 -4.36
CA TYR A 75 4.43 18.82 -4.54
C TYR A 75 5.37 19.31 -3.43
N ASP A 76 4.98 20.32 -2.67
CA ASP A 76 5.73 20.84 -1.53
C ASP A 76 5.80 19.84 -0.35
N THR A 77 4.79 19.01 -0.20
CA THR A 77 4.68 18.00 0.86
C THR A 77 4.73 16.56 0.34
N SER A 78 4.13 16.34 -0.83
CA SER A 78 4.06 15.02 -1.49
C SER A 78 5.15 14.88 -2.54
N ASN A 79 6.39 14.72 -2.10
CA ASN A 79 7.56 14.55 -2.98
C ASN A 79 8.54 13.51 -2.41
N VAL A 80 9.39 12.99 -3.28
CA VAL A 80 10.35 11.93 -2.93
C VAL A 80 11.32 12.36 -1.85
N GLU A 81 11.90 13.57 -1.95
CA GLU A 81 12.90 14.05 -1.01
C GLU A 81 12.34 14.16 0.42
N THR A 82 11.22 14.87 0.58
CA THR A 82 10.55 15.03 1.88
C THR A 82 10.14 13.70 2.48
N GLN A 83 9.54 12.81 1.68
CA GLN A 83 9.07 11.52 2.18
C GLN A 83 10.21 10.52 2.41
N ASN A 84 11.31 10.64 1.69
CA ASN A 84 12.50 9.81 1.94
C ASN A 84 13.16 10.13 3.29
N ALA A 85 13.07 11.36 3.75
CA ALA A 85 13.56 11.78 5.04
C ALA A 85 12.66 11.37 6.23
N ALA A 86 11.42 10.97 5.96
CA ALA A 86 10.41 10.67 6.98
C ALA A 86 10.15 9.16 7.09
N ALA A 87 10.55 8.56 8.21
CA ALA A 87 10.41 7.11 8.44
C ALA A 87 8.95 6.63 8.36
N ALA A 88 7.99 7.46 8.77
CA ALA A 88 6.56 7.13 8.76
C ALA A 88 5.83 7.62 7.48
N SER A 89 6.54 7.98 6.42
CA SER A 89 5.93 8.45 5.17
C SER A 89 5.21 7.33 4.41
N LEU A 90 4.39 7.73 3.43
CA LEU A 90 3.76 6.79 2.52
C LEU A 90 4.82 6.05 1.68
N LEU A 91 5.85 6.75 1.21
CA LEU A 91 6.97 6.17 0.48
C LEU A 91 7.71 5.09 1.29
N SER A 92 8.01 5.38 2.56
CA SER A 92 8.67 4.41 3.44
C SER A 92 7.79 3.18 3.68
N TYR A 93 6.48 3.38 3.79
CA TYR A 93 5.53 2.29 3.92
C TYR A 93 5.45 1.41 2.65
N TYR A 94 5.40 2.00 1.47
CA TYR A 94 5.48 1.25 0.21
C TYR A 94 6.77 0.44 0.12
N ARG A 95 7.91 1.02 0.48
CA ARG A 95 9.19 0.29 0.52
C ARG A 95 9.13 -0.92 1.45
N SER A 96 8.62 -0.74 2.66
CA SER A 96 8.48 -1.85 3.62
C SER A 96 7.63 -2.99 3.06
N LEU A 97 6.50 -2.67 2.44
CA LEU A 97 5.63 -3.68 1.83
C LEU A 97 6.24 -4.37 0.60
N ILE A 98 6.99 -3.62 -0.22
CA ILE A 98 7.71 -4.18 -1.38
C ILE A 98 8.80 -5.14 -0.91
N HIS A 99 9.59 -4.76 0.09
CA HIS A 99 10.60 -5.64 0.69
C HIS A 99 9.93 -6.86 1.31
N LEU A 100 8.89 -6.66 2.12
CA LEU A 100 8.13 -7.76 2.71
C LEU A 100 7.66 -8.75 1.63
N ARG A 101 7.08 -8.25 0.54
CA ARG A 101 6.63 -9.12 -0.55
C ARG A 101 7.80 -9.85 -1.22
N ASN A 102 8.93 -9.18 -1.41
CA ASN A 102 10.10 -9.77 -2.06
C ASN A 102 10.78 -10.82 -1.17
N ASP A 103 10.78 -10.63 0.13
CA ASP A 103 11.42 -11.54 1.08
C ASP A 103 10.57 -12.79 1.36
N HIS A 104 9.25 -12.74 1.10
CA HIS A 104 8.32 -13.81 1.41
C HIS A 104 7.72 -14.48 0.18
N GLU A 105 8.03 -15.77 0.01
CA GLU A 105 7.53 -16.59 -1.11
C GLU A 105 6.00 -16.63 -1.13
N ALA A 106 5.37 -16.80 0.04
CA ALA A 106 3.92 -16.85 0.15
C ALA A 106 3.25 -15.59 -0.42
N LEU A 107 3.84 -14.41 -0.25
CA LEU A 107 3.29 -13.17 -0.83
C LEU A 107 3.51 -13.05 -2.33
N ARG A 108 4.64 -13.60 -2.86
CA ARG A 108 4.94 -13.54 -4.29
C ARG A 108 4.10 -14.51 -5.10
N VAL A 109 4.13 -15.79 -4.73
CA VAL A 109 3.61 -16.91 -5.54
C VAL A 109 2.70 -17.86 -4.75
N GLY A 110 2.54 -17.67 -3.45
CA GLY A 110 1.72 -18.54 -2.61
C GLY A 110 0.23 -18.48 -2.95
N ASP A 111 -0.48 -19.50 -2.52
CA ASP A 111 -1.91 -19.56 -2.62
C ASP A 111 -2.61 -18.54 -1.72
N TYR A 112 -3.87 -18.27 -2.03
CA TYR A 112 -4.71 -17.33 -1.31
C TYR A 112 -5.94 -18.03 -0.74
N THR A 113 -6.18 -17.84 0.55
CA THR A 113 -7.39 -18.30 1.21
C THR A 113 -8.01 -17.15 1.98
N GLN A 114 -9.20 -16.72 1.56
CA GLN A 114 -9.95 -15.72 2.31
C GLN A 114 -10.43 -16.31 3.64
N LEU A 115 -10.32 -15.52 4.70
CA LEU A 115 -10.79 -15.89 6.03
C LEU A 115 -12.10 -15.15 6.35
N SER A 116 -13.00 -15.84 7.01
CA SER A 116 -14.20 -15.20 7.56
C SER A 116 -13.90 -14.56 8.90
N THR A 117 -14.51 -13.41 9.14
CA THR A 117 -14.45 -12.71 10.42
C THR A 117 -15.85 -12.25 10.82
N ASP A 118 -16.11 -12.18 12.11
CA ASP A 118 -17.34 -11.62 12.69
C ASP A 118 -17.34 -10.08 12.75
N ASN A 119 -16.26 -9.44 12.27
CA ASN A 119 -16.13 -7.99 12.20
C ASN A 119 -15.96 -7.53 10.75
N SER A 120 -16.98 -6.91 10.15
CA SER A 120 -16.96 -6.45 8.76
C SER A 120 -15.91 -5.36 8.45
N ARG A 121 -15.29 -4.77 9.47
CA ARG A 121 -14.21 -3.79 9.32
C ARG A 121 -12.83 -4.45 9.17
N VAL A 122 -12.73 -5.76 9.35
CA VAL A 122 -11.48 -6.50 9.23
C VAL A 122 -11.51 -7.32 7.95
N TYR A 123 -10.58 -7.02 7.03
CA TYR A 123 -10.30 -7.86 5.89
C TYR A 123 -9.16 -8.81 6.24
N ALA A 124 -9.43 -10.11 6.16
CA ALA A 124 -8.49 -11.15 6.59
C ALA A 124 -8.30 -12.21 5.52
N PHE A 125 -7.08 -12.61 5.28
CA PHE A 125 -6.74 -13.72 4.40
C PHE A 125 -5.40 -14.36 4.76
N LEU A 126 -5.22 -15.59 4.31
CA LEU A 126 -3.99 -16.34 4.42
C LEU A 126 -3.31 -16.39 3.05
N ARG A 127 -2.01 -16.13 3.04
CA ARG A 127 -1.12 -16.44 1.93
C ARG A 127 -0.23 -17.59 2.37
N HIS A 128 -0.17 -18.65 1.60
CA HIS A 128 0.61 -19.82 1.98
C HIS A 128 1.41 -20.40 0.81
N SER A 129 2.61 -20.87 1.10
CA SER A 129 3.47 -21.65 0.22
C SER A 129 3.87 -22.96 0.89
N ALA A 130 4.73 -23.73 0.26
CA ALA A 130 5.27 -24.94 0.88
C ALA A 130 6.13 -24.66 2.15
N HIS A 131 6.59 -23.43 2.31
CA HIS A 131 7.61 -23.08 3.32
C HIS A 131 7.10 -22.12 4.40
N GLU A 132 6.03 -21.38 4.15
CA GLU A 132 5.55 -20.37 5.09
C GLU A 132 4.05 -20.09 4.93
N ASN A 133 3.47 -19.60 6.03
CA ASN A 133 2.10 -19.10 6.08
C ASN A 133 2.11 -17.67 6.59
N ILE A 134 1.48 -16.75 5.85
CA ILE A 134 1.35 -15.35 6.22
C ILE A 134 -0.11 -15.01 6.38
N LEU A 135 -0.50 -14.68 7.60
CA LEU A 135 -1.81 -14.12 7.91
C LEU A 135 -1.78 -12.62 7.66
N VAL A 136 -2.63 -12.15 6.78
CA VAL A 136 -2.80 -10.71 6.50
C VAL A 136 -4.09 -10.24 7.12
N LEU A 137 -3.98 -9.20 7.97
CA LEU A 137 -5.10 -8.54 8.64
C LEU A 137 -5.06 -7.06 8.29
N ILE A 138 -6.13 -6.56 7.71
CA ILE A 138 -6.26 -5.16 7.32
C ILE A 138 -7.52 -4.59 7.98
N ASN A 139 -7.34 -3.59 8.83
CA ASN A 139 -8.45 -2.82 9.37
C ASN A 139 -8.93 -1.82 8.31
N LEU A 140 -10.18 -1.94 7.89
CA LEU A 140 -10.80 -1.09 6.86
C LEU A 140 -11.46 0.17 7.43
N ASP A 141 -11.34 0.41 8.75
CA ASP A 141 -11.92 1.54 9.44
C ASP A 141 -10.84 2.42 10.08
N ALA A 142 -11.18 3.68 10.36
CA ALA A 142 -10.31 4.59 11.12
C ALA A 142 -10.23 4.23 12.61
N ALA A 143 -11.28 3.59 13.16
CA ALA A 143 -11.27 3.12 14.55
C ALA A 143 -10.55 1.78 14.67
N PRO A 144 -9.78 1.54 15.74
CA PRO A 144 -9.18 0.23 16.00
C PRO A 144 -10.22 -0.88 16.00
N ALA A 145 -9.91 -1.99 15.38
CA ALA A 145 -10.70 -3.21 15.46
C ALA A 145 -10.18 -4.08 16.62
N ALA A 146 -11.05 -4.41 17.55
CA ALA A 146 -10.77 -5.29 18.68
C ALA A 146 -11.84 -6.38 18.78
N ASP A 147 -11.55 -7.42 19.56
CA ASP A 147 -12.50 -8.47 19.94
C ASP A 147 -13.19 -9.16 18.74
N TYR A 148 -12.44 -9.43 17.66
CA TYR A 148 -12.93 -10.17 16.51
C TYR A 148 -12.38 -11.59 16.46
N LYS A 149 -13.15 -12.48 15.83
CA LYS A 149 -12.77 -13.87 15.59
C LYS A 149 -12.51 -14.10 14.12
N LEU A 150 -11.47 -14.87 13.85
CA LEU A 150 -11.18 -15.37 12.51
C LEU A 150 -11.58 -16.85 12.43
N SER A 151 -12.24 -17.21 11.35
CA SER A 151 -12.55 -18.61 11.05
C SER A 151 -11.68 -19.10 9.91
N LEU A 152 -10.92 -20.15 10.20
CA LEU A 152 -10.08 -20.86 9.24
C LEU A 152 -10.84 -22.09 8.74
N THR A 153 -10.68 -22.40 7.46
CA THR A 153 -11.13 -23.69 6.93
C THR A 153 -10.36 -24.81 7.65
N PRO A 154 -11.03 -25.89 8.11
CA PRO A 154 -10.33 -27.02 8.75
C PRO A 154 -9.20 -27.54 7.85
N GLY A 155 -8.02 -27.71 8.45
CA GLY A 155 -6.80 -28.16 7.76
C GLY A 155 -5.96 -27.07 7.10
N ALA A 156 -6.40 -25.81 7.07
CA ALA A 156 -5.63 -24.70 6.48
C ALA A 156 -4.32 -24.41 7.27
N LEU A 157 -4.36 -24.63 8.57
CA LEU A 157 -3.18 -24.56 9.45
C LEU A 157 -3.25 -25.72 10.45
N SER A 158 -2.10 -26.27 10.84
CA SER A 158 -1.99 -27.35 11.81
C SER A 158 -0.86 -27.12 12.79
N GLY A 159 -0.97 -27.68 14.00
CA GLY A 159 0.07 -27.60 15.03
C GLY A 159 -0.02 -26.34 15.89
N THR A 160 1.03 -26.09 16.69
CA THR A 160 1.16 -24.89 17.52
C THR A 160 1.67 -23.73 16.66
N LEU A 161 0.94 -22.63 16.66
CA LEU A 161 1.29 -21.44 15.90
C LEU A 161 1.99 -20.43 16.80
N ASN A 162 3.14 -19.93 16.38
CA ASN A 162 3.89 -18.85 17.02
C ASN A 162 3.98 -17.67 16.03
N PRO A 163 2.96 -16.82 15.94
CA PRO A 163 2.96 -15.73 14.97
C PRO A 163 4.02 -14.67 15.32
N VAL A 164 4.65 -14.14 14.28
CA VAL A 164 5.59 -13.01 14.37
C VAL A 164 5.02 -11.87 13.53
N ASP A 165 4.97 -10.66 14.08
CA ASP A 165 4.60 -9.47 13.32
C ASP A 165 5.74 -9.13 12.36
N LEU A 166 5.44 -9.08 11.07
CA LEU A 166 6.42 -8.83 10.00
C LEU A 166 6.56 -7.34 9.65
N LEU A 167 5.63 -6.48 10.11
CA LEU A 167 5.64 -5.04 9.81
C LEU A 167 6.22 -4.18 10.92
N THR A 168 6.11 -4.62 12.18
CA THR A 168 6.50 -3.81 13.37
C THR A 168 7.76 -4.31 14.05
N LYS A 169 8.58 -5.11 13.36
CA LYS A 169 9.86 -5.67 13.88
C LYS A 169 10.73 -4.64 14.57
#